data_1ec7ac5c8f0ce7d7b8fae0494a9e7e72
#
_entry.id   1ec7ac5c8f0ce7d7b8fae0494a9e7e72
#
_cell.length_a   1.000
_cell.length_b   1.000
_cell.length_c   1.000
_cell.angle_alpha   90.00
_cell.angle_beta   90.00
_cell.angle_gamma   90.00
#
_symmetry.space_group_name_H-M   'P 1'
#
loop_
_entity.id
_entity.type
_entity.pdbx_description
1 polymer ?
#
loop_
_entity_poly.entity_id
_entity_poly.type
_entity_poly.pdbx_seq_one_letter_code
_entity_poly.pdbx_strand_id
1 'polypeptide(L)'
;MPEANAQAQAGQRTGGRPPRRDNRQPQVQEEKQFDERIMHIDRVARVVKGGRRFRFRALVVVGDRKGKVGIGLAKGADVTSAVTKATEVAKKHMTKVNLYKGTLPHEAEGKVGGARILIKPASAGTGLIAGGVVRTILEVAGVSNVLSKSLGSTNKANTAYATIQALETLVTAKNWVTTQAAPKVAAAKKAEAKK
;
A
#
# COMPACT_ATOMS: atom_id res chain seq x y z
N MET A 1 -61.57 -69.95 23.04
CA MET A 1 -62.18 -68.76 23.58
C MET A 1 -61.20 -68.10 24.51
N PRO A 2 -60.95 -66.79 24.38
CA PRO A 2 -60.89 -65.86 23.23
C PRO A 2 -59.50 -65.28 22.96
N GLU A 3 -59.44 -64.69 21.84
CA GLU A 3 -58.39 -63.97 21.16
C GLU A 3 -57.78 -62.80 21.97
N ALA A 4 -56.46 -62.66 21.91
CA ALA A 4 -55.75 -61.47 22.37
C ALA A 4 -55.12 -60.75 21.15
N ASN A 5 -55.72 -59.62 20.84
CA ASN A 5 -55.32 -58.69 19.77
C ASN A 5 -54.09 -57.90 20.19
N ALA A 6 -52.96 -58.14 19.57
CA ALA A 6 -51.72 -57.36 19.77
C ALA A 6 -51.59 -56.31 18.67
N GLN A 7 -52.03 -55.11 18.96
CA GLN A 7 -51.81 -53.96 18.10
C GLN A 7 -50.34 -53.45 18.22
N ALA A 8 -49.58 -53.64 17.17
CA ALA A 8 -48.26 -53.07 17.05
C ALA A 8 -48.35 -51.57 16.76
N GLN A 9 -47.95 -50.73 17.71
CA GLN A 9 -47.77 -49.27 17.51
C GLN A 9 -46.44 -48.99 16.79
N ALA A 10 -46.57 -48.64 15.55
CA ALA A 10 -45.43 -48.11 14.75
C ALA A 10 -45.08 -46.70 15.22
N GLY A 11 -44.00 -46.58 16.00
CA GLY A 11 -43.45 -45.29 16.41
C GLY A 11 -42.82 -44.55 15.22
N GLN A 12 -43.48 -43.50 14.76
CA GLN A 12 -42.89 -42.55 13.76
C GLN A 12 -41.76 -41.75 14.42
N ARG A 13 -40.53 -42.11 14.10
CA ARG A 13 -39.35 -41.31 14.41
C ARG A 13 -39.25 -40.15 13.38
N THR A 14 -39.83 -39.01 13.68
CA THR A 14 -39.61 -37.76 12.95
C THR A 14 -38.21 -37.25 13.28
N GLY A 15 -37.23 -37.63 12.43
CA GLY A 15 -35.88 -37.11 12.49
C GLY A 15 -35.86 -35.64 12.05
N GLY A 16 -36.24 -34.73 12.92
CA GLY A 16 -36.06 -33.30 12.71
C GLY A 16 -34.56 -32.98 12.71
N ARG A 17 -33.98 -32.67 11.52
CA ARG A 17 -32.67 -32.05 11.43
C ARG A 17 -32.71 -30.76 12.26
N PRO A 18 -31.76 -30.55 13.19
CA PRO A 18 -31.67 -29.27 13.89
C PRO A 18 -31.45 -28.14 12.87
N PRO A 19 -32.09 -26.98 13.06
CA PRO A 19 -31.90 -25.83 12.19
C PRO A 19 -30.40 -25.47 12.17
N ARG A 20 -29.80 -25.44 10.99
CA ARG A 20 -28.46 -24.89 10.81
C ARG A 20 -28.50 -23.45 11.32
N ARG A 21 -27.92 -23.23 12.49
CA ARG A 21 -27.63 -21.87 12.98
C ARG A 21 -26.73 -21.22 11.92
N ASP A 22 -27.34 -20.34 11.16
CA ASP A 22 -26.65 -19.45 10.22
C ASP A 22 -25.84 -18.50 11.09
N ASN A 23 -24.61 -18.94 11.43
CA ASN A 23 -23.68 -18.16 12.23
C ASN A 23 -23.00 -17.15 11.28
N ARG A 24 -23.81 -16.38 10.53
CA ARG A 24 -23.38 -15.16 9.89
C ARG A 24 -23.16 -14.13 10.99
N GLN A 25 -22.02 -14.25 11.67
CA GLN A 25 -21.49 -13.11 12.40
C GLN A 25 -21.46 -11.95 11.41
N PRO A 26 -22.05 -10.79 11.74
CA PRO A 26 -21.88 -9.60 10.92
C PRO A 26 -20.36 -9.40 10.82
N GLN A 27 -19.80 -9.54 9.60
CA GLN A 27 -18.44 -9.12 9.34
C GLN A 27 -18.44 -7.64 9.70
N VAL A 28 -17.92 -7.34 10.88
CA VAL A 28 -17.56 -5.97 11.26
C VAL A 28 -16.71 -5.49 10.12
N GLN A 29 -17.25 -4.57 9.31
CA GLN A 29 -16.50 -3.90 8.27
C GLN A 29 -15.41 -3.16 9.02
N GLU A 30 -14.24 -3.80 9.15
CA GLU A 30 -13.04 -3.11 9.61
C GLU A 30 -12.92 -1.88 8.72
N GLU A 31 -13.09 -0.71 9.33
CA GLU A 31 -12.94 0.56 8.63
C GLU A 31 -11.62 0.47 7.89
N LYS A 32 -11.66 0.61 6.58
CA LYS A 32 -10.47 0.48 5.73
C LYS A 32 -9.48 1.56 6.16
N GLN A 33 -8.59 1.22 7.07
CA GLN A 33 -7.56 2.12 7.61
C GLN A 33 -6.60 2.61 6.54
N PHE A 34 -6.66 2.01 5.34
CA PHE A 34 -5.75 2.27 4.25
C PHE A 34 -6.52 2.56 2.96
N ASP A 35 -6.09 3.60 2.25
CA ASP A 35 -6.50 3.88 0.87
C ASP A 35 -5.74 2.94 -0.07
N GLU A 36 -6.48 2.12 -0.82
CA GLU A 36 -5.93 1.13 -1.75
C GLU A 36 -6.24 1.55 -3.18
N ARG A 37 -5.22 1.73 -4.01
CA ARG A 37 -5.39 2.11 -5.42
C ARG A 37 -4.64 1.19 -6.36
N ILE A 38 -5.31 0.75 -7.41
CA ILE A 38 -4.72 -0.04 -8.48
C ILE A 38 -4.10 0.93 -9.48
N MET A 39 -2.77 0.84 -9.66
CA MET A 39 -2.04 1.67 -10.62
C MET A 39 -2.02 1.07 -12.02
N HIS A 40 -1.88 -0.25 -12.11
CA HIS A 40 -1.79 -0.93 -13.40
C HIS A 40 -2.09 -2.42 -13.30
N ILE A 41 -2.73 -2.94 -14.37
CA ILE A 41 -3.00 -4.38 -14.54
C ILE A 41 -2.49 -4.78 -15.91
N ASP A 42 -1.64 -5.82 -15.93
CA ASP A 42 -1.09 -6.42 -17.15
C ASP A 42 -1.57 -7.86 -17.30
N ARG A 43 -1.90 -8.26 -18.51
CA ARG A 43 -2.05 -9.67 -18.85
C ARG A 43 -0.69 -10.22 -19.28
N VAL A 44 -0.14 -11.13 -18.51
CA VAL A 44 1.17 -11.75 -18.79
C VAL A 44 1.02 -13.21 -19.21
N ALA A 45 1.89 -13.69 -20.07
CA ALA A 45 1.84 -15.04 -20.57
C ALA A 45 3.16 -15.78 -20.32
N ARG A 46 3.05 -17.08 -20.06
CA ARG A 46 4.16 -18.03 -20.09
C ARG A 46 3.95 -18.98 -21.27
N VAL A 47 4.92 -19.07 -22.16
CA VAL A 47 4.90 -19.99 -23.29
C VAL A 47 5.23 -21.39 -22.79
N VAL A 48 4.43 -22.39 -23.22
CA VAL A 48 4.58 -23.83 -22.93
C VAL A 48 4.45 -24.62 -24.22
N LYS A 49 4.76 -25.92 -24.20
CA LYS A 49 4.69 -26.83 -25.37
C LYS A 49 3.40 -26.71 -26.19
N GLY A 50 2.23 -26.62 -25.51
CA GLY A 50 0.91 -26.59 -26.16
C GLY A 50 0.32 -25.18 -26.33
N GLY A 51 1.09 -24.10 -26.12
CA GLY A 51 0.57 -22.74 -26.26
C GLY A 51 1.01 -21.76 -25.16
N ARG A 52 0.12 -20.86 -24.76
CA ARG A 52 0.42 -19.81 -23.80
C ARG A 52 -0.50 -19.90 -22.59
N ARG A 53 0.08 -19.94 -21.38
CA ARG A 53 -0.69 -19.83 -20.13
C ARG A 53 -0.70 -18.38 -19.66
N PHE A 54 -1.87 -17.79 -19.64
CA PHE A 54 -2.07 -16.39 -19.25
C PHE A 54 -2.25 -16.27 -17.72
N ARG A 55 -1.76 -15.16 -17.19
CA ARG A 55 -2.01 -14.69 -15.81
C ARG A 55 -2.15 -13.17 -15.81
N PHE A 56 -2.69 -12.64 -14.72
CA PHE A 56 -2.77 -11.20 -14.51
C PHE A 56 -1.73 -10.76 -13.50
N ARG A 57 -1.09 -9.63 -13.79
CA ARG A 57 -0.16 -8.96 -12.89
C ARG A 57 -0.77 -7.62 -12.48
N ALA A 58 -0.97 -7.40 -11.17
CA ALA A 58 -1.46 -6.15 -10.63
C ALA A 58 -0.34 -5.39 -9.91
N LEU A 59 -0.27 -4.08 -10.14
CA LEU A 59 0.54 -3.13 -9.39
C LEU A 59 -0.42 -2.28 -8.56
N VAL A 60 -0.29 -2.36 -7.22
CA VAL A 60 -1.18 -1.70 -6.25
C VAL A 60 -0.35 -0.82 -5.33
N VAL A 61 -0.89 0.32 -4.96
CA VAL A 61 -0.38 1.17 -3.88
C VAL A 61 -1.38 1.19 -2.73
N VAL A 62 -0.86 1.20 -1.52
CA VAL A 62 -1.62 1.26 -0.26
C VAL A 62 -1.01 2.32 0.64
N GLY A 63 -1.82 3.15 1.29
CA GLY A 63 -1.33 4.11 2.26
C GLY A 63 -2.43 4.64 3.17
N ASP A 64 -2.02 5.40 4.19
CA ASP A 64 -2.88 5.91 5.25
C ASP A 64 -3.19 7.42 5.10
N ARG A 65 -2.73 8.06 4.04
CA ARG A 65 -2.75 9.53 3.84
C ARG A 65 -2.08 10.33 4.97
N LYS A 66 -1.33 9.66 5.84
CA LYS A 66 -0.62 10.26 6.99
C LYS A 66 0.89 10.06 6.89
N GLY A 67 1.39 9.78 5.69
CA GLY A 67 2.82 9.60 5.44
C GLY A 67 3.29 8.15 5.43
N LYS A 68 2.40 7.15 5.46
CA LYS A 68 2.79 5.77 5.21
C LYS A 68 2.27 5.34 3.85
N VAL A 69 3.14 4.75 3.04
CA VAL A 69 2.81 4.25 1.71
C VAL A 69 3.59 2.98 1.43
N GLY A 70 2.93 2.02 0.78
CA GLY A 70 3.55 0.76 0.35
C GLY A 70 3.12 0.41 -1.06
N ILE A 71 3.98 -0.29 -1.78
CA ILE A 71 3.73 -0.78 -3.14
C ILE A 71 3.79 -2.29 -3.16
N GLY A 72 2.83 -2.90 -3.83
CA GLY A 72 2.78 -4.33 -4.05
C GLY A 72 2.64 -4.68 -5.53
N LEU A 73 3.42 -5.65 -5.95
CA LEU A 73 3.35 -6.24 -7.29
C LEU A 73 3.13 -7.74 -7.16
N ALA A 74 2.01 -8.26 -7.66
CA ALA A 74 1.71 -9.68 -7.61
C ALA A 74 1.06 -10.19 -8.89
N LYS A 75 1.10 -11.51 -9.05
CA LYS A 75 0.47 -12.23 -10.17
C LYS A 75 -0.59 -13.18 -9.64
N GLY A 76 -1.75 -13.25 -10.32
CA GLY A 76 -2.84 -14.17 -10.02
C GLY A 76 -3.38 -14.88 -11.26
N ALA A 77 -4.22 -15.88 -11.06
CA ALA A 77 -4.99 -16.49 -12.15
C ALA A 77 -6.01 -15.48 -12.69
N ASP A 78 -6.71 -14.81 -11.77
CA ASP A 78 -7.70 -13.78 -12.04
C ASP A 78 -7.22 -12.40 -11.56
N VAL A 79 -7.86 -11.34 -12.06
CA VAL A 79 -7.56 -9.96 -11.68
C VAL A 79 -7.77 -9.75 -10.19
N THR A 80 -8.89 -10.23 -9.62
CA THR A 80 -9.22 -10.11 -8.20
C THR A 80 -8.17 -10.76 -7.32
N SER A 81 -7.76 -11.99 -7.62
CA SER A 81 -6.72 -12.70 -6.88
C SER A 81 -5.33 -12.05 -7.02
N ALA A 82 -5.04 -11.39 -8.15
CA ALA A 82 -3.79 -10.64 -8.33
C ALA A 82 -3.79 -9.37 -7.48
N VAL A 83 -4.91 -8.65 -7.42
CA VAL A 83 -5.06 -7.42 -6.62
C VAL A 83 -4.97 -7.72 -5.13
N THR A 84 -5.72 -8.71 -4.60
CA THR A 84 -5.65 -9.09 -3.18
C THR A 84 -4.22 -9.44 -2.75
N LYS A 85 -3.53 -10.26 -3.51
CA LYS A 85 -2.11 -10.59 -3.24
C LYS A 85 -1.20 -9.36 -3.29
N ALA A 86 -1.41 -8.45 -4.27
CA ALA A 86 -0.61 -7.24 -4.36
C ALA A 86 -0.87 -6.31 -3.18
N THR A 87 -2.11 -6.18 -2.72
CA THR A 87 -2.48 -5.41 -1.53
C THR A 87 -1.81 -5.96 -0.27
N GLU A 88 -1.80 -7.28 -0.07
CA GLU A 88 -1.11 -7.92 1.06
C GLU A 88 0.40 -7.65 1.03
N VAL A 89 1.03 -7.74 -0.15
CA VAL A 89 2.45 -7.41 -0.34
C VAL A 89 2.70 -5.94 -0.02
N ALA A 90 1.85 -5.03 -0.50
CA ALA A 90 1.97 -3.59 -0.21
C ALA A 90 1.87 -3.29 1.29
N LYS A 91 0.92 -3.93 2.00
CA LYS A 91 0.77 -3.79 3.46
C LYS A 91 1.98 -4.28 4.25
N LYS A 92 2.68 -5.31 3.75
CA LYS A 92 3.92 -5.82 4.38
C LYS A 92 5.11 -4.89 4.19
N HIS A 93 5.15 -4.16 3.08
CA HIS A 93 6.27 -3.29 2.68
C HIS A 93 5.88 -1.81 2.74
N MET A 94 5.30 -1.38 3.86
CA MET A 94 4.96 0.02 4.07
C MET A 94 6.16 0.82 4.54
N THR A 95 6.45 1.91 3.84
CA THR A 95 7.52 2.87 4.16
C THR A 95 6.92 4.14 4.76
N LYS A 96 7.59 4.71 5.75
CA LYS A 96 7.23 6.00 6.34
C LYS A 96 7.90 7.13 5.57
N VAL A 97 7.10 8.05 5.06
CA VAL A 97 7.53 9.25 4.33
C VAL A 97 7.53 10.45 5.27
N ASN A 98 8.61 11.23 5.27
CA ASN A 98 8.71 12.45 6.05
C ASN A 98 8.02 13.60 5.31
N LEU A 99 6.88 14.05 5.79
CA LEU A 99 6.11 15.17 5.24
C LEU A 99 6.38 16.46 6.03
N TYR A 100 6.34 17.61 5.35
CA TYR A 100 6.46 18.92 5.96
C TYR A 100 5.34 19.85 5.45
N LYS A 101 4.40 20.23 6.32
CA LYS A 101 3.29 21.15 6.02
C LYS A 101 2.53 20.82 4.71
N GLY A 102 2.28 19.52 4.44
CA GLY A 102 1.58 19.06 3.23
C GLY A 102 2.45 19.00 1.96
N THR A 103 3.75 19.27 2.07
CA THR A 103 4.74 19.12 1.00
C THR A 103 5.93 18.26 1.46
N LEU A 104 6.98 18.20 0.66
CA LEU A 104 8.23 17.50 0.98
C LEU A 104 9.23 18.46 1.66
N PRO A 105 10.14 17.97 2.53
CA PRO A 105 11.13 18.81 3.21
C PRO A 105 12.22 19.36 2.26
N HIS A 106 12.64 18.59 1.27
CA HIS A 106 13.64 18.98 0.26
C HIS A 106 13.42 18.20 -1.04
N GLU A 107 14.17 18.55 -2.09
CA GLU A 107 14.19 17.80 -3.32
C GLU A 107 14.86 16.45 -3.14
N ALA A 108 14.36 15.44 -3.85
CA ALA A 108 14.90 14.09 -3.82
C ALA A 108 14.85 13.46 -5.21
N GLU A 109 15.79 12.58 -5.45
CA GLU A 109 15.85 11.80 -6.65
C GLU A 109 15.95 10.31 -6.33
N GLY A 110 15.18 9.49 -7.05
CA GLY A 110 15.22 8.04 -6.95
C GLY A 110 15.45 7.40 -8.32
N LYS A 111 16.25 6.32 -8.35
CA LYS A 111 16.56 5.58 -9.58
C LYS A 111 16.42 4.08 -9.33
N VAL A 112 15.54 3.44 -10.09
CA VAL A 112 15.40 1.97 -10.08
C VAL A 112 15.43 1.46 -11.52
N GLY A 113 16.47 0.67 -11.84
CA GLY A 113 16.71 0.22 -13.19
C GLY A 113 16.90 1.42 -14.13
N GLY A 114 16.09 1.48 -15.19
CA GLY A 114 16.11 2.61 -16.14
C GLY A 114 15.15 3.75 -15.78
N ALA A 115 14.34 3.65 -14.72
CA ALA A 115 13.45 4.72 -14.28
C ALA A 115 14.19 5.65 -13.31
N ARG A 116 14.08 6.95 -13.55
CA ARG A 116 14.64 8.02 -12.72
C ARG A 116 13.55 9.04 -12.44
N ILE A 117 13.29 9.32 -11.18
CA ILE A 117 12.23 10.22 -10.73
C ILE A 117 12.85 11.35 -9.93
N LEU A 118 12.54 12.58 -10.31
CA LEU A 118 12.88 13.79 -9.56
C LEU A 118 11.59 14.29 -8.88
N ILE A 119 11.68 14.57 -7.59
CA ILE A 119 10.58 15.12 -6.79
C ILE A 119 11.07 16.39 -6.10
N LYS A 120 10.28 17.48 -6.21
CA LYS A 120 10.60 18.78 -5.60
C LYS A 120 9.44 19.28 -4.76
N PRO A 121 9.69 19.93 -3.60
CA PRO A 121 8.65 20.59 -2.84
C PRO A 121 8.03 21.73 -3.66
N ALA A 122 6.76 22.01 -3.39
CA ALA A 122 6.03 23.11 -4.02
C ALA A 122 5.32 23.98 -2.96
N SER A 123 5.03 25.23 -3.33
CA SER A 123 4.27 26.16 -2.47
C SER A 123 2.83 25.68 -2.27
N ALA A 124 2.21 26.13 -1.19
CA ALA A 124 0.81 25.85 -0.91
C ALA A 124 -0.08 26.36 -2.06
N GLY A 125 -1.02 25.52 -2.49
CA GLY A 125 -1.93 25.85 -3.60
C GLY A 125 -1.47 25.36 -4.98
N THR A 126 -0.20 24.91 -5.14
CA THR A 126 0.29 24.36 -6.42
C THR A 126 -0.38 23.02 -6.77
N GLY A 127 -0.74 22.21 -5.77
CA GLY A 127 -1.29 20.88 -5.96
C GLY A 127 -0.22 19.85 -6.38
N LEU A 128 -0.68 18.68 -6.84
CA LEU A 128 0.18 17.59 -7.30
C LEU A 128 0.41 17.68 -8.82
N ILE A 129 1.59 18.09 -9.22
CA ILE A 129 2.02 18.11 -10.62
C ILE A 129 2.99 16.95 -10.84
N ALA A 130 2.47 15.80 -11.25
CA ALA A 130 3.21 14.55 -11.34
C ALA A 130 2.66 13.65 -12.45
N GLY A 131 3.48 12.72 -12.94
CA GLY A 131 3.05 11.63 -13.81
C GLY A 131 2.05 10.70 -13.09
N GLY A 132 1.17 10.02 -13.82
CA GLY A 132 0.04 9.27 -13.24
C GLY A 132 0.43 8.30 -12.11
N VAL A 133 1.48 7.50 -12.27
CA VAL A 133 1.97 6.57 -11.25
C VAL A 133 2.47 7.32 -10.00
N VAL A 134 3.30 8.34 -10.20
CA VAL A 134 3.86 9.16 -9.11
C VAL A 134 2.76 9.92 -8.37
N ARG A 135 1.81 10.50 -9.12
CA ARG A 135 0.66 11.20 -8.55
C ARG A 135 -0.15 10.30 -7.61
N THR A 136 -0.50 9.11 -8.07
CA THR A 136 -1.28 8.15 -7.26
C THR A 136 -0.55 7.79 -5.96
N ILE A 137 0.77 7.61 -6.01
CA ILE A 137 1.58 7.29 -4.81
C ILE A 137 1.59 8.47 -3.83
N LEU A 138 1.79 9.70 -4.33
CA LEU A 138 1.82 10.91 -3.51
C LEU A 138 0.46 11.24 -2.88
N GLU A 139 -0.65 11.04 -3.63
CA GLU A 139 -2.01 11.21 -3.11
C GLU A 139 -2.30 10.24 -1.95
N VAL A 140 -1.94 8.96 -2.13
CA VAL A 140 -2.15 7.92 -1.11
C VAL A 140 -1.21 8.11 0.09
N ALA A 141 -0.02 8.70 -0.12
CA ALA A 141 0.88 9.11 0.97
C ALA A 141 0.38 10.34 1.75
N GLY A 142 -0.56 11.11 1.19
CA GLY A 142 -1.12 12.31 1.84
C GLY A 142 -0.34 13.60 1.54
N VAL A 143 0.44 13.63 0.45
CA VAL A 143 1.12 14.85 -0.01
C VAL A 143 0.13 15.71 -0.79
N SER A 144 0.12 17.02 -0.57
CA SER A 144 -0.80 17.95 -1.25
C SER A 144 -0.11 18.78 -2.33
N ASN A 145 1.15 19.19 -2.13
CA ASN A 145 1.84 20.14 -3.03
C ASN A 145 3.24 19.62 -3.37
N VAL A 146 3.42 19.14 -4.60
CA VAL A 146 4.69 18.59 -5.10
C VAL A 146 4.78 18.76 -6.61
N LEU A 147 6.00 19.04 -7.08
CA LEU A 147 6.39 18.93 -8.49
C LEU A 147 7.19 17.67 -8.69
N SER A 148 6.91 16.91 -9.73
CA SER A 148 7.71 15.74 -10.08
C SER A 148 7.89 15.58 -11.59
N LYS A 149 9.03 14.99 -11.95
CA LYS A 149 9.36 14.66 -13.34
C LYS A 149 9.96 13.27 -13.43
N SER A 150 9.40 12.45 -14.33
CA SER A 150 10.02 11.19 -14.73
C SER A 150 11.03 11.47 -15.85
N LEU A 151 12.30 11.12 -15.61
CA LEU A 151 13.44 11.44 -16.50
C LEU A 151 13.98 10.22 -17.25
N GLY A 152 13.46 9.04 -16.99
CA GLY A 152 13.97 7.80 -17.56
C GLY A 152 12.88 6.95 -18.20
N SER A 153 12.95 5.66 -17.94
CA SER A 153 12.03 4.66 -18.49
C SER A 153 10.58 4.91 -18.08
N THR A 154 9.65 4.64 -18.98
CA THR A 154 8.20 4.70 -18.76
C THR A 154 7.63 3.44 -18.07
N ASN A 155 8.47 2.47 -17.67
CA ASN A 155 8.03 1.26 -17.00
C ASN A 155 7.37 1.59 -15.65
N LYS A 156 6.05 1.37 -15.56
CA LYS A 156 5.22 1.75 -14.41
C LYS A 156 5.68 1.14 -13.09
N ALA A 157 6.13 -0.12 -13.11
CA ALA A 157 6.64 -0.78 -11.90
C ALA A 157 7.95 -0.13 -11.41
N ASN A 158 8.91 0.08 -12.32
CA ASN A 158 10.19 0.71 -11.95
C ASN A 158 9.99 2.17 -11.50
N THR A 159 9.10 2.91 -12.16
CA THR A 159 8.71 4.27 -11.77
C THR A 159 8.13 4.29 -10.34
N ALA A 160 7.27 3.33 -10.01
CA ALA A 160 6.68 3.23 -8.67
C ALA A 160 7.76 2.97 -7.60
N TYR A 161 8.65 1.99 -7.81
CA TYR A 161 9.74 1.72 -6.87
C TYR A 161 10.75 2.87 -6.78
N ALA A 162 11.08 3.55 -7.89
CA ALA A 162 11.94 4.74 -7.87
C ALA A 162 11.31 5.87 -7.05
N THR A 163 9.98 6.02 -7.10
CA THR A 163 9.27 7.01 -6.28
C THR A 163 9.38 6.69 -4.79
N ILE A 164 9.20 5.42 -4.38
CA ILE A 164 9.39 5.03 -2.97
C ILE A 164 10.82 5.28 -2.53
N GLN A 165 11.80 4.88 -3.33
CA GLN A 165 13.21 5.13 -3.02
C GLN A 165 13.50 6.64 -2.84
N ALA A 166 12.97 7.51 -3.71
CA ALA A 166 13.10 8.96 -3.55
C ALA A 166 12.44 9.46 -2.25
N LEU A 167 11.29 8.91 -1.87
CA LEU A 167 10.59 9.28 -0.64
C LEU A 167 11.31 8.79 0.64
N GLU A 168 12.03 7.68 0.57
CA GLU A 168 12.85 7.15 1.68
C GLU A 168 14.07 8.01 1.97
N THR A 169 14.65 8.65 0.95
CA THR A 169 15.81 9.54 1.13
C THR A 169 15.47 10.88 1.79
N LEU A 170 14.18 11.19 1.99
CA LEU A 170 13.75 12.45 2.59
C LEU A 170 14.13 12.54 4.06
N VAL A 171 14.89 13.57 4.42
CA VAL A 171 15.33 13.85 5.79
C VAL A 171 14.49 14.98 6.38
N THR A 172 14.03 14.81 7.61
CA THR A 172 13.28 15.85 8.31
C THR A 172 14.16 17.08 8.59
N ALA A 173 13.57 18.28 8.59
CA ALA A 173 14.27 19.53 8.86
C ALA A 173 15.03 19.55 10.20
N LYS A 174 14.58 18.76 11.18
CA LYS A 174 15.28 18.62 12.49
C LYS A 174 16.66 17.93 12.36
N ASN A 175 16.84 17.14 11.33
CA ASN A 175 18.07 16.34 11.11
C ASN A 175 19.00 16.97 10.07
N TRP A 176 18.69 18.18 9.56
CA TRP A 176 19.59 18.88 8.65
C TRP A 176 20.89 19.25 9.37
N VAL A 177 22.00 19.05 8.70
CA VAL A 177 23.34 19.31 9.26
C VAL A 177 23.47 20.77 9.75
N THR A 178 22.91 21.72 9.02
CA THR A 178 22.87 23.16 9.36
C THR A 178 22.09 23.43 10.66
N THR A 179 21.05 22.66 10.95
CA THR A 179 20.24 22.85 12.17
C THR A 179 20.88 22.17 13.39
N GLN A 180 21.65 21.09 13.19
CA GLN A 180 22.33 20.39 14.30
C GLN A 180 23.64 21.06 14.71
N ALA A 181 24.34 21.72 13.80
CA ALA A 181 25.63 22.36 14.10
C ALA A 181 25.50 23.55 15.06
N ALA A 182 24.45 24.36 14.94
CA ALA A 182 24.27 25.56 15.73
C ALA A 182 24.09 25.33 17.27
N PRO A 183 23.26 24.39 17.75
CA PRO A 183 23.07 24.21 19.20
C PRO A 183 24.25 23.55 19.90
N LYS A 184 25.02 22.67 19.22
CA LYS A 184 26.17 21.98 19.84
C LYS A 184 27.37 22.89 20.05
N VAL A 185 27.64 23.77 19.10
CA VAL A 185 28.74 24.75 19.19
C VAL A 185 28.45 25.81 20.25
N ALA A 186 27.23 26.28 20.36
CA ALA A 186 26.83 27.26 21.37
C ALA A 186 26.87 26.65 22.80
N ALA A 187 26.50 25.38 22.97
CA ALA A 187 26.58 24.71 24.25
C ALA A 187 28.02 24.44 24.69
N ALA A 188 28.91 24.05 23.76
CA ALA A 188 30.32 23.85 24.04
C ALA A 188 31.03 25.16 24.44
N LYS A 189 30.80 26.26 23.70
CA LYS A 189 31.35 27.60 24.05
C LYS A 189 30.83 28.13 25.39
N LYS A 190 29.57 27.85 25.79
CA LYS A 190 29.04 28.22 27.11
C LYS A 190 29.63 27.38 28.25
N ALA A 191 30.01 26.14 27.99
CA ALA A 191 30.65 25.27 28.96
C ALA A 191 32.13 25.65 29.19
N GLU A 192 32.85 26.05 28.15
CA GLU A 192 34.22 26.57 28.27
C GLU A 192 34.30 27.94 28.91
N ALA A 193 33.33 28.83 28.70
CA ALA A 193 33.29 30.16 29.33
C ALA A 193 32.90 30.15 30.80
N LYS A 194 32.51 28.98 31.36
CA LYS A 194 32.17 28.81 32.80
C LYS A 194 33.24 28.09 33.60
N LYS A 195 34.38 27.74 33.01
CA LYS A 195 35.59 27.26 33.68
C LYS A 195 36.61 28.35 33.76
#